data_07601faaca072aaf988c5885a291bb04
#
_entry.id   07601faaca072aaf988c5885a291bb04
#
_cell.length_a   1.000
_cell.length_b   1.000
_cell.length_c   1.000
_cell.angle_alpha   90.00
_cell.angle_beta   90.00
_cell.angle_gamma   90.00
#
_symmetry.space_group_name_H-M   'P 1'
#
loop_
_entity.id
_entity.type
_entity.pdbx_description
1 polymer ?
#
loop_
_entity_poly.entity_id
_entity_poly.type
_entity_poly.pdbx_seq_one_letter_code
_entity_poly.pdbx_strand_id
1 'polypeptide(L)'
;MFLLASPGPFTRRLALTFLHLLNKPFEICVLHRDVGESELKQGREIRPGGVLEYTDSGAVRAAKEGKVLLLDGIERVERGVLPLLNNLLEYREMNLEDGTHIVSASRYDLMVKNGEDTTGFIPAH
;
A
#
# COMPACT_ATOMS: atom_id res chain seq x y z
N MET A 1 5.42 10.17 8.69
CA MET A 1 4.86 11.04 9.77
C MET A 1 3.81 10.23 10.54
N PHE A 2 3.82 10.30 11.83
CA PHE A 2 2.86 9.62 12.71
C PHE A 2 2.04 10.67 13.46
N LEU A 3 0.72 10.56 13.40
CA LEU A 3 -0.19 11.49 14.05
C LEU A 3 -0.97 10.77 15.14
N LEU A 4 -0.69 11.11 16.40
CA LEU A 4 -1.40 10.62 17.56
C LEU A 4 -2.49 11.61 17.97
N ALA A 5 -3.74 11.17 17.93
CA ALA A 5 -4.87 12.00 18.34
C ALA A 5 -6.04 11.12 18.82
N SER A 6 -7.00 11.73 19.48
CA SER A 6 -8.24 11.08 19.83
C SER A 6 -8.98 10.62 18.58
N PRO A 7 -9.61 9.42 18.58
CA PRO A 7 -10.36 8.96 17.43
C PRO A 7 -11.53 9.91 17.12
N GLY A 8 -11.73 10.19 15.84
CA GLY A 8 -12.82 11.04 15.39
C GLY A 8 -12.57 11.69 14.02
N PRO A 9 -13.59 12.38 13.46
CA PRO A 9 -13.50 12.97 12.13
C PRO A 9 -12.52 14.15 12.03
N PHE A 10 -12.20 14.79 13.14
CA PHE A 10 -11.30 15.95 13.19
C PHE A 10 -9.87 15.58 12.76
N THR A 11 -9.33 14.49 13.26
CA THR A 11 -7.97 14.03 12.93
C THR A 11 -7.83 13.69 11.46
N ARG A 12 -8.81 12.99 10.90
CA ARG A 12 -8.85 12.68 9.47
C ARG A 12 -8.92 13.96 8.63
N ARG A 13 -9.80 14.88 8.98
CA ARG A 13 -9.93 16.18 8.29
C ARG A 13 -8.65 16.98 8.34
N LEU A 14 -7.95 17.00 9.49
CA LEU A 14 -6.67 17.68 9.64
C LEU A 14 -5.61 17.08 8.70
N ALA A 15 -5.49 15.77 8.66
CA ALA A 15 -4.55 15.07 7.78
C ALA A 15 -4.86 15.32 6.30
N LEU A 16 -6.12 15.28 5.89
CA LEU A 16 -6.54 15.55 4.53
C LEU A 16 -6.29 17.01 4.13
N THR A 17 -6.56 17.96 5.03
CA THR A 17 -6.27 19.38 4.80
C THR A 17 -4.77 19.61 4.61
N PHE A 18 -3.94 18.96 5.42
CA PHE A 18 -2.49 19.02 5.29
C PHE A 18 -2.01 18.48 3.93
N LEU A 19 -2.51 17.32 3.49
CA LEU A 19 -2.19 16.77 2.18
C LEU A 19 -2.65 17.66 1.02
N HIS A 20 -3.81 18.27 1.17
CA HIS A 20 -4.33 19.22 0.20
C HIS A 20 -3.43 20.48 0.08
N LEU A 21 -3.00 21.02 1.21
CA LEU A 21 -2.07 22.16 1.23
C LEU A 21 -0.71 21.84 0.62
N LEU A 22 -0.25 20.62 0.78
CA LEU A 22 0.98 20.15 0.13
C LEU A 22 0.81 19.85 -1.37
N ASN A 23 -0.40 19.87 -1.87
CA ASN A 23 -0.75 19.53 -3.25
C ASN A 23 -0.16 18.16 -3.67
N LYS A 24 -0.26 17.17 -2.80
CA LYS A 24 0.23 15.81 -3.03
C LYS A 24 -0.93 14.86 -3.31
N PRO A 25 -0.83 14.00 -4.35
CA PRO A 25 -1.80 12.93 -4.53
C PRO A 25 -1.69 11.93 -3.38
N PHE A 26 -2.82 11.39 -2.96
CA PHE A 26 -2.88 10.48 -1.83
C PHE A 26 -3.87 9.34 -2.03
N GLU A 27 -3.65 8.27 -1.28
CA GLU A 27 -4.59 7.16 -1.10
C GLU A 27 -4.89 7.02 0.39
N ILE A 28 -6.13 6.69 0.72
CA ILE A 28 -6.55 6.46 2.10
C ILE A 28 -6.82 4.97 2.30
N CYS A 29 -6.21 4.38 3.32
CA CYS A 29 -6.54 3.07 3.82
C CYS A 29 -7.15 3.19 5.22
N VAL A 30 -8.43 2.89 5.34
CA VAL A 30 -9.10 2.81 6.64
C VAL A 30 -8.87 1.41 7.19
N LEU A 31 -8.18 1.34 8.32
CA LEU A 31 -7.85 0.09 8.98
C LEU A 31 -8.86 -0.20 10.11
N HIS A 32 -9.31 -1.42 10.18
CA HIS A 32 -10.18 -1.93 11.23
C HIS A 32 -9.84 -3.41 11.51
N ARG A 33 -10.48 -3.98 12.51
CA ARG A 33 -10.14 -5.33 12.98
C ARG A 33 -10.28 -6.41 11.90
N ASP A 34 -11.21 -6.24 10.97
CA ASP A 34 -11.51 -7.23 9.93
C ASP A 34 -10.65 -7.05 8.67
N VAL A 35 -9.79 -6.03 8.63
CA VAL A 35 -8.84 -5.84 7.52
C VAL A 35 -7.75 -6.89 7.62
N GLY A 36 -7.74 -7.79 6.66
CA GLY A 36 -6.73 -8.81 6.53
C GLY A 36 -5.63 -8.44 5.52
N GLU A 37 -4.71 -9.37 5.32
CA GLU A 37 -3.59 -9.21 4.39
C GLU A 37 -4.06 -8.98 2.95
N SER A 38 -5.10 -9.66 2.50
CA SER A 38 -5.62 -9.55 1.13
C SER A 38 -6.18 -8.16 0.84
N GLU A 39 -6.87 -7.52 1.79
CA GLU A 39 -7.41 -6.16 1.60
C GLU A 39 -6.31 -5.10 1.48
N LEU A 40 -5.14 -5.36 2.06
CA LEU A 40 -3.98 -4.46 1.95
C LEU A 40 -3.14 -4.70 0.71
N LYS A 41 -3.30 -5.85 0.06
CA LYS A 41 -2.61 -6.21 -1.17
C LYS A 41 -3.49 -5.99 -2.39
N GLN A 42 -4.29 -6.98 -2.73
CA GLN A 42 -5.15 -6.95 -3.92
C GLN A 42 -6.48 -7.64 -3.65
N GLY A 43 -7.57 -7.00 -4.11
CA GLY A 43 -8.87 -7.64 -4.21
C GLY A 43 -8.90 -8.65 -5.36
N ARG A 44 -9.80 -9.62 -5.26
CA ARG A 44 -10.07 -10.60 -6.32
C ARG A 44 -11.50 -10.44 -6.80
N GLU A 45 -11.66 -10.27 -8.09
CA GLU A 45 -12.97 -10.22 -8.73
C GLU A 45 -13.06 -11.27 -9.83
N ILE A 46 -14.18 -11.98 -9.88
CA ILE A 46 -14.47 -12.91 -10.98
C ILE A 46 -15.37 -12.16 -11.95
N ARG A 47 -14.85 -11.86 -13.13
CA ARG A 47 -15.63 -11.22 -14.19
C ARG A 47 -16.54 -12.22 -14.92
N PRO A 48 -17.60 -11.73 -15.61
CA PRO A 48 -18.41 -12.57 -16.48
C PRO A 48 -17.52 -13.33 -17.46
N GLY A 49 -17.71 -14.65 -17.53
CA GLY A 49 -16.85 -15.55 -18.31
C GLY A 49 -15.81 -16.32 -17.46
N GLY A 50 -15.81 -16.16 -16.13
CA GLY A 50 -14.93 -16.90 -15.21
C GLY A 50 -13.49 -16.39 -15.15
N VAL A 51 -13.21 -15.20 -15.68
CA VAL A 51 -11.88 -14.59 -15.65
C VAL A 51 -11.62 -13.97 -14.26
N LEU A 52 -10.55 -14.42 -13.61
CA LEU A 52 -10.09 -13.84 -12.34
C LEU A 52 -9.31 -12.55 -12.60
N GLU A 53 -9.75 -11.47 -11.98
CA GLU A 53 -9.07 -10.18 -12.03
C GLU A 53 -8.62 -9.75 -10.64
N TYR A 54 -7.42 -9.20 -10.56
CA TYR A 54 -6.87 -8.63 -9.34
C TYR A 54 -6.94 -7.12 -9.39
N THR A 55 -7.46 -6.52 -8.30
CA THR A 55 -7.57 -5.06 -8.16
C THR A 55 -6.64 -4.59 -7.05
N ASP A 56 -5.75 -3.66 -7.37
CA ASP A 56 -4.81 -3.11 -6.40
C ASP A 56 -5.52 -2.36 -5.28
N SER A 57 -5.07 -2.59 -4.04
CA SER A 57 -5.52 -1.80 -2.89
C SER A 57 -4.98 -0.37 -2.95
N GLY A 58 -5.50 0.52 -2.09
CA GLY A 58 -4.96 1.87 -1.97
C GLY A 58 -3.48 1.90 -1.58
N ALA A 59 -3.04 0.97 -0.72
CA ALA A 59 -1.64 0.86 -0.34
C ALA A 59 -0.74 0.48 -1.53
N VAL A 60 -1.17 -0.48 -2.34
CA VAL A 60 -0.44 -0.91 -3.54
C VAL A 60 -0.40 0.19 -4.59
N ARG A 61 -1.53 0.87 -4.85
CA ARG A 61 -1.55 2.01 -5.77
C ARG A 61 -0.62 3.13 -5.32
N ALA A 62 -0.64 3.46 -4.03
CA ALA A 62 0.25 4.48 -3.48
C ALA A 62 1.73 4.13 -3.70
N ALA A 63 2.10 2.87 -3.47
CA ALA A 63 3.46 2.39 -3.67
C ALA A 63 3.88 2.41 -5.14
N LYS A 64 3.01 1.99 -6.06
CA LYS A 64 3.30 1.96 -7.51
C LYS A 64 3.37 3.35 -8.12
N GLU A 65 2.52 4.26 -7.68
CA GLU A 65 2.34 5.58 -8.30
C GLU A 65 3.07 6.71 -7.55
N GLY A 66 3.71 6.42 -6.43
CA GLY A 66 4.41 7.42 -5.62
C GLY A 66 3.48 8.39 -4.90
N LYS A 67 2.27 7.94 -4.55
CA LYS A 67 1.31 8.73 -3.78
C LYS A 67 1.59 8.66 -2.28
N VAL A 68 1.10 9.66 -1.56
CA VAL A 68 1.11 9.60 -0.09
C VAL A 68 0.06 8.59 0.37
N LEU A 69 0.46 7.67 1.23
CA LEU A 69 -0.45 6.71 1.85
C LEU A 69 -0.86 7.20 3.24
N LEU A 70 -2.16 7.42 3.43
CA LEU A 70 -2.76 7.73 4.72
C LEU A 70 -3.35 6.45 5.32
N LEU A 71 -2.75 5.96 6.39
CA LEU A 71 -3.26 4.82 7.16
C LEU A 71 -4.03 5.36 8.37
N ASP A 72 -5.34 5.17 8.37
CA ASP A 72 -6.24 5.62 9.44
C ASP A 72 -6.66 4.43 10.28
N GLY A 73 -6.32 4.46 11.57
CA GLY A 73 -6.73 3.44 12.54
C GLY A 73 -5.75 2.27 12.66
N ILE A 74 -4.46 2.51 12.56
CA ILE A 74 -3.43 1.47 12.67
C ILE A 74 -3.50 0.68 14.00
N GLU A 75 -4.03 1.29 15.04
CA GLU A 75 -4.25 0.66 16.35
C GLU A 75 -5.35 -0.40 16.34
N ARG A 76 -6.20 -0.42 15.33
CA ARG A 76 -7.34 -1.32 15.21
C ARG A 76 -7.02 -2.61 14.45
N VAL A 77 -5.95 -2.59 13.67
CA VAL A 77 -5.59 -3.72 12.81
C VAL A 77 -5.05 -4.88 13.66
N GLU A 78 -5.28 -6.11 13.21
CA GLU A 78 -4.72 -7.28 13.88
C GLU A 78 -3.20 -7.29 13.83
N ARG A 79 -2.58 -7.79 14.89
CA ARG A 79 -1.12 -7.86 15.01
C ARG A 79 -0.45 -8.64 13.88
N GLY A 80 -1.13 -9.63 13.32
CA GLY A 80 -0.63 -10.42 12.20
C GLY A 80 -0.44 -9.64 10.90
N VAL A 81 -1.14 -8.50 10.75
CA VAL A 81 -1.06 -7.64 9.57
C VAL A 81 0.06 -6.58 9.69
N LEU A 82 0.48 -6.25 10.92
CA LEU A 82 1.52 -5.25 11.16
C LEU A 82 2.85 -5.54 10.47
N PRO A 83 3.36 -6.78 10.43
CA PRO A 83 4.61 -7.09 9.71
C PRO A 83 4.53 -6.77 8.22
N LEU A 84 3.37 -6.99 7.59
CA LEU A 84 3.15 -6.65 6.19
C LEU A 84 3.25 -5.15 5.94
N LEU A 85 2.61 -4.35 6.79
CA LEU A 85 2.71 -2.90 6.73
C LEU A 85 4.14 -2.43 7.00
N ASN A 86 4.83 -3.03 7.96
CA ASN A 86 6.22 -2.70 8.25
C ASN A 86 7.13 -2.96 7.06
N ASN A 87 6.97 -4.09 6.38
CA ASN A 87 7.74 -4.40 5.17
C ASN A 87 7.50 -3.37 4.06
N LEU A 88 6.25 -2.97 3.86
CA LEU A 88 5.92 -1.95 2.86
C LEU A 88 6.49 -0.57 3.23
N LEU A 89 6.39 -0.17 4.49
CA LEU A 89 6.76 1.17 4.94
C LEU A 89 8.28 1.34 5.08
N GLU A 90 8.97 0.33 5.60
CA GLU A 90 10.41 0.38 5.86
C GLU A 90 11.26 -0.11 4.68
N TYR A 91 10.91 -1.27 4.15
CA TYR A 91 11.71 -1.91 3.10
C TYR A 91 11.20 -1.65 1.69
N ARG A 92 10.00 -1.10 1.57
CA ARG A 92 9.33 -0.88 0.28
C ARG A 92 9.16 -2.19 -0.49
N GLU A 93 8.85 -3.27 0.21
CA GLU A 93 8.69 -4.61 -0.35
C GLU A 93 7.32 -5.19 0.01
N MET A 94 6.69 -5.83 -0.96
CA MET A 94 5.43 -6.54 -0.78
C MET A 94 5.24 -7.57 -1.88
N ASN A 95 4.88 -8.79 -1.51
CA ASN A 95 4.45 -9.82 -2.46
C ASN A 95 2.95 -9.66 -2.71
N LEU A 96 2.56 -9.58 -3.97
CA LEU A 96 1.16 -9.42 -4.37
C LEU A 96 0.49 -10.75 -4.68
N GLU A 97 -0.83 -10.76 -4.67
CA GLU A 97 -1.64 -11.96 -4.91
C GLU A 97 -1.59 -12.46 -6.36
N ASP A 98 -1.31 -11.57 -7.31
CA ASP A 98 -1.14 -11.92 -8.74
C ASP A 98 0.23 -12.51 -9.09
N GLY A 99 1.08 -12.73 -8.09
CA GLY A 99 2.44 -13.25 -8.25
C GLY A 99 3.49 -12.20 -8.54
N THR A 100 3.14 -10.92 -8.63
CA THR A 100 4.11 -9.83 -8.76
C THR A 100 4.67 -9.41 -7.41
N HIS A 101 5.82 -8.73 -7.42
CA HIS A 101 6.52 -8.30 -6.21
C HIS A 101 6.85 -6.81 -6.31
N ILE A 102 6.43 -6.05 -5.29
CA ILE A 102 6.89 -4.68 -5.11
C ILE A 102 8.24 -4.72 -4.42
N VAL A 103 9.21 -4.00 -4.96
CA VAL A 103 10.56 -3.83 -4.39
C VAL A 103 10.92 -2.36 -4.34
N SER A 104 11.87 -2.00 -3.50
CA SER A 104 12.34 -0.60 -3.47
C SER A 104 12.91 -0.19 -4.83
N ALA A 105 12.75 1.08 -5.19
CA ALA A 105 13.28 1.60 -6.46
C ALA A 105 14.79 1.36 -6.60
N SER A 106 15.54 1.54 -5.51
CA SER A 106 16.99 1.31 -5.49
C SER A 106 17.37 -0.16 -5.78
N ARG A 107 16.60 -1.10 -5.23
CA ARG A 107 16.79 -2.52 -5.50
C ARG A 107 16.45 -2.87 -6.94
N TYR A 108 15.34 -2.33 -7.45
CA TYR A 108 14.94 -2.54 -8.84
C TYR A 108 16.00 -2.03 -9.82
N ASP A 109 16.53 -0.81 -9.59
CA ASP A 109 17.59 -0.23 -10.41
C ASP A 109 18.87 -1.08 -10.37
N LEU A 110 19.19 -1.65 -9.21
CA LEU A 110 20.33 -2.55 -9.06
C LEU A 110 20.14 -3.84 -9.86
N MET A 111 18.94 -4.43 -9.82
CA MET A 111 18.61 -5.62 -10.62
C MET A 111 18.76 -5.36 -12.11
N VAL A 112 18.24 -4.22 -12.60
CA VAL A 112 18.39 -3.81 -14.01
C VAL A 112 19.85 -3.61 -14.37
N LYS A 113 20.63 -2.97 -13.50
CA LYS A 113 22.07 -2.74 -13.73
C LYS A 113 22.88 -4.03 -13.79
N ASN A 114 22.50 -5.03 -12.99
CA ASN A 114 23.14 -6.33 -12.96
C ASN A 114 22.68 -7.27 -14.10
N GLY A 115 21.69 -6.86 -14.89
CA GLY A 115 21.14 -7.69 -15.96
C GLY A 115 20.27 -8.85 -15.46
N GLU A 116 19.72 -8.75 -14.23
CA GLU A 116 18.81 -9.74 -13.67
C GLU A 116 17.42 -9.67 -14.36
N ASP A 117 16.71 -10.79 -14.36
CA ASP A 117 15.34 -10.81 -14.85
C ASP A 117 14.43 -10.02 -13.90
N THR A 118 13.86 -8.92 -14.40
CA THR A 118 12.95 -8.05 -13.65
C THR A 118 11.47 -8.36 -13.90
N THR A 119 11.18 -9.43 -14.62
CA THR A 119 9.79 -9.86 -14.89
C THR A 119 9.05 -10.14 -13.58
N GLY A 120 7.90 -9.50 -13.39
CA GLY A 120 7.09 -9.61 -12.18
C GLY A 120 7.57 -8.74 -11.00
N PHE A 121 8.63 -7.95 -11.16
CA PHE A 121 9.06 -6.97 -10.17
C PHE A 121 8.57 -5.56 -10.54
N ILE A 122 8.07 -4.84 -9.55
CA ILE A 122 7.53 -3.50 -9.70
C ILE A 122 8.27 -2.57 -8.73
N PRO A 123 8.88 -1.47 -9.21
CA PRO A 123 9.53 -0.53 -8.30
C PRO A 123 8.51 0.25 -7.46
N ALA A 124 8.79 0.41 -6.18
CA ALA A 124 8.06 1.31 -5.28
C ALA A 124 8.63 2.73 -5.39
N HIS A 125 7.75 3.69 -5.56
CA HIS A 125 8.08 5.11 -5.68
C HIS A 125 7.94 5.89 -4.37
#